data_6cf3a989667bc5d1b7b77d65999456c9
#
_entry.id   6cf3a989667bc5d1b7b77d65999456c9
#
_cell.length_a   1.000
_cell.length_b   1.000
_cell.length_c   1.000
_cell.angle_alpha   90.00
_cell.angle_beta   90.00
_cell.angle_gamma   90.00
#
_symmetry.space_group_name_H-M   'P 1'
#
loop_
_entity.id
_entity.type
_entity.pdbx_description
1 polymer ?
#
loop_
_entity_poly.entity_id
_entity_poly.type
_entity_poly.pdbx_seq_one_letter_code
_entity_poly.pdbx_strand_id
1 'polypeptide(L)'
;MWDVGWYVEFMQVEEVSKIVADLRLVGETPRVEVKSNVGKSILETLSAFANTQGGVILIGLSEDASFAPLDRFDAQRAQDAVASRCDQLSPVLRPLVTPVPFEGAVIVVVEVPALPPREQPCYVKERGMYKGSFTRTGEGER
;
A
#
# COMPACT_ATOMS: atom_id res chain seq x y z
N MET A 1 -24.75 20.46 6.77
CA MET A 1 -23.35 20.52 6.31
C MET A 1 -22.93 19.17 5.71
N TRP A 2 -22.16 19.22 4.68
CA TRP A 2 -21.68 18.01 4.05
C TRP A 2 -20.72 17.25 4.94
N ASP A 3 -20.89 15.97 5.03
CA ASP A 3 -19.90 15.09 5.64
C ASP A 3 -18.85 14.77 4.58
N VAL A 4 -17.81 15.55 4.55
CA VAL A 4 -16.73 15.40 3.57
C VAL A 4 -16.05 14.03 3.74
N GLY A 5 -15.96 13.54 4.98
CA GLY A 5 -15.39 12.23 5.25
C GLY A 5 -16.18 11.10 4.61
N TRP A 6 -17.51 11.17 4.69
CA TRP A 6 -18.37 10.17 4.07
C TRP A 6 -18.21 10.16 2.54
N TYR A 7 -18.14 11.34 1.95
CA TYR A 7 -18.00 11.47 0.50
C TYR A 7 -16.66 10.88 0.01
N VAL A 8 -15.57 11.17 0.71
CA VAL A 8 -14.24 10.65 0.39
C VAL A 8 -14.23 9.12 0.50
N GLU A 9 -14.84 8.59 1.56
CA GLU A 9 -14.92 7.14 1.76
C GLU A 9 -15.68 6.44 0.64
N PHE A 10 -16.78 7.05 0.19
CA PHE A 10 -17.56 6.52 -0.93
C PHE A 10 -16.73 6.49 -2.22
N MET A 11 -15.99 7.55 -2.51
CA MET A 11 -15.12 7.61 -3.69
C MET A 11 -14.03 6.55 -3.62
N GLN A 12 -13.47 6.28 -2.45
CA GLN A 12 -12.45 5.25 -2.28
C GLN A 12 -12.98 3.85 -2.57
N VAL A 13 -14.21 3.56 -2.20
CA VAL A 13 -14.85 2.27 -2.50
C VAL A 13 -14.91 2.06 -4.02
N GLU A 14 -15.31 3.07 -4.78
CA GLU A 14 -15.37 2.97 -6.23
C GLU A 14 -13.99 2.80 -6.83
N GLU A 15 -13.00 3.54 -6.34
CA GLU A 15 -11.62 3.44 -6.82
C GLU A 15 -11.04 2.06 -6.57
N VAL A 16 -11.27 1.50 -5.37
CA VAL A 16 -10.78 0.17 -5.03
C VAL A 16 -11.40 -0.87 -5.95
N SER A 17 -12.70 -0.80 -6.18
CA SER A 17 -13.39 -1.73 -7.08
C SER A 17 -12.81 -1.68 -8.49
N LYS A 18 -12.49 -0.50 -8.97
CA LYS A 18 -11.88 -0.31 -10.28
C LYS A 18 -10.46 -0.88 -10.32
N ILE A 19 -9.67 -0.58 -9.29
CA ILE A 19 -8.29 -1.10 -9.21
C ILE A 19 -8.28 -2.61 -9.20
N VAL A 20 -9.16 -3.24 -8.42
CA VAL A 20 -9.23 -4.71 -8.36
C VAL A 20 -9.72 -5.29 -9.68
N ALA A 21 -10.66 -4.63 -10.35
CA ALA A 21 -11.10 -5.07 -11.68
C ALA A 21 -9.92 -5.09 -12.66
N ASP A 22 -9.09 -4.05 -12.62
CA ASP A 22 -7.90 -3.98 -13.47
C ASP A 22 -6.88 -5.06 -13.09
N LEU A 23 -6.69 -5.30 -11.79
CA LEU A 23 -5.80 -6.36 -11.30
C LEU A 23 -6.22 -7.73 -11.82
N ARG A 24 -7.53 -7.99 -11.85
CA ARG A 24 -8.07 -9.26 -12.34
C ARG A 24 -7.87 -9.45 -13.83
N LEU A 25 -7.69 -8.36 -14.55
CA LEU A 25 -7.44 -8.40 -15.99
C LEU A 25 -5.96 -8.52 -16.34
N VAL A 26 -5.12 -7.70 -15.72
CA VAL A 26 -3.71 -7.57 -16.13
C VAL A 26 -2.68 -7.85 -15.04
N GLY A 27 -3.12 -8.10 -13.81
CA GLY A 27 -2.21 -8.32 -12.70
C GLY A 27 -1.64 -7.04 -12.12
N GLU A 28 -0.64 -7.17 -11.25
CA GLU A 28 -0.02 -6.02 -10.60
C GLU A 28 0.72 -5.13 -11.59
N THR A 29 0.79 -3.84 -11.26
CA THR A 29 1.45 -2.82 -12.09
C THR A 29 2.53 -2.13 -11.24
N PRO A 30 3.37 -1.27 -11.83
CA PRO A 30 4.34 -0.49 -11.05
C PRO A 30 3.72 0.43 -10.01
N ARG A 31 2.42 0.70 -10.09
CA ARG A 31 1.71 1.61 -9.18
C ARG A 31 0.81 0.91 -8.18
N VAL A 32 0.62 -0.39 -8.30
CA VAL A 32 -0.29 -1.14 -7.44
C VAL A 32 0.35 -2.43 -6.97
N GLU A 33 0.36 -2.63 -5.66
CA GLU A 33 0.87 -3.84 -5.01
C GLU A 33 -0.22 -4.44 -4.15
N VAL A 34 -0.31 -5.76 -4.12
CA VAL A 34 -1.29 -6.48 -3.30
C VAL A 34 -0.54 -7.30 -2.25
N LYS A 35 -1.01 -7.24 -1.02
CA LYS A 35 -0.46 -8.01 0.11
C LYS A 35 -1.62 -8.70 0.83
N SER A 36 -1.40 -9.94 1.25
CA SER A 36 -2.39 -10.63 2.06
C SER A 36 -2.36 -10.13 3.51
N ASN A 37 -1.19 -9.78 4.01
CA ASN A 37 -1.03 -9.21 5.35
C ASN A 37 0.20 -8.29 5.37
N VAL A 38 0.50 -7.74 6.55
CA VAL A 38 1.63 -6.83 6.74
C VAL A 38 2.82 -7.61 7.29
N GLY A 39 3.80 -7.90 6.43
CA GLY A 39 5.04 -8.53 6.81
C GLY A 39 6.22 -7.59 6.59
N LYS A 40 7.45 -8.11 6.73
CA LYS A 40 8.66 -7.30 6.54
C LYS A 40 8.81 -6.81 5.10
N SER A 41 8.29 -7.56 4.14
CA SER A 41 8.41 -7.19 2.72
C SER A 41 7.71 -5.88 2.40
N ILE A 42 6.78 -5.42 3.24
CA ILE A 42 6.12 -4.15 3.01
C ILE A 42 7.11 -2.98 3.10
N LEU A 43 8.19 -3.13 3.86
CA LEU A 43 9.23 -2.10 3.97
C LEU A 43 9.84 -1.82 2.59
N GLU A 44 10.11 -2.85 1.82
CA GLU A 44 10.67 -2.71 0.48
C GLU A 44 9.68 -2.03 -0.46
N THR A 45 8.40 -2.40 -0.38
CA THR A 45 7.35 -1.80 -1.20
C THR A 45 7.14 -0.32 -0.86
N LEU A 46 7.11 0.01 0.43
CA LEU A 46 6.97 1.41 0.88
C LEU A 46 8.15 2.26 0.38
N SER A 47 9.37 1.77 0.56
CA SER A 47 10.57 2.45 0.08
C SER A 47 10.50 2.64 -1.43
N ALA A 48 10.17 1.59 -2.17
CA ALA A 48 10.13 1.63 -3.63
C ALA A 48 9.12 2.66 -4.15
N PHE A 49 7.92 2.70 -3.59
CA PHE A 49 6.92 3.68 -3.99
C PHE A 49 7.37 5.11 -3.67
N ALA A 50 7.89 5.33 -2.46
CA ALA A 50 8.34 6.66 -2.04
C ALA A 50 9.48 7.19 -2.92
N ASN A 51 10.32 6.31 -3.44
CA ASN A 51 11.48 6.67 -4.26
C ASN A 51 11.19 6.76 -5.75
N THR A 52 9.97 6.46 -6.17
CA THR A 52 9.60 6.51 -7.58
C THR A 52 8.40 7.43 -7.79
N GLN A 53 7.27 6.90 -8.16
CA GLN A 53 6.09 7.70 -8.48
C GLN A 53 4.98 7.60 -7.45
N GLY A 54 5.26 6.97 -6.30
CA GLY A 54 4.23 6.64 -5.35
C GLY A 54 3.39 5.46 -5.83
N GLY A 55 2.36 5.12 -5.09
CA GLY A 55 1.50 4.01 -5.47
C GLY A 55 0.52 3.63 -4.39
N VAL A 56 -0.18 2.54 -4.63
CA VAL A 56 -1.23 2.04 -3.76
C VAL A 56 -0.92 0.60 -3.37
N ILE A 57 -1.06 0.30 -2.08
CA ILE A 57 -0.95 -1.07 -1.58
C ILE A 57 -2.34 -1.47 -1.09
N LEU A 58 -2.85 -2.58 -1.58
CA LEU A 58 -4.10 -3.17 -1.11
C LEU A 58 -3.76 -4.35 -0.21
N ILE A 59 -4.19 -4.30 1.05
CA ILE A 59 -3.87 -5.33 2.04
C ILE A 59 -5.15 -6.06 2.44
N GLY A 60 -5.10 -7.38 2.44
CA GLY A 60 -6.24 -8.21 2.79
C GLY A 60 -6.87 -8.94 1.61
N LEU A 61 -6.17 -8.98 0.48
CA LEU A 61 -6.61 -9.70 -0.70
C LEU A 61 -5.71 -10.91 -0.95
N SER A 62 -6.27 -11.93 -1.57
CA SER A 62 -5.52 -13.14 -1.93
C SER A 62 -5.26 -13.14 -3.43
N GLU A 63 -3.99 -13.01 -3.81
CA GLU A 63 -3.58 -13.07 -5.21
C GLU A 63 -3.94 -14.43 -5.82
N ASP A 64 -3.76 -15.51 -5.07
CA ASP A 64 -4.05 -16.87 -5.51
C ASP A 64 -5.55 -17.10 -5.74
N ALA A 65 -6.40 -16.36 -5.05
CA ALA A 65 -7.85 -16.47 -5.18
C ALA A 65 -8.43 -15.34 -6.03
N SER A 66 -7.71 -14.93 -7.05
CA SER A 66 -8.12 -13.86 -7.97
C SER A 66 -8.45 -12.56 -7.23
N PHE A 67 -7.58 -12.20 -6.29
CA PHE A 67 -7.70 -10.96 -5.50
C PHE A 67 -8.98 -10.85 -4.68
N ALA A 68 -9.53 -12.01 -4.27
CA ALA A 68 -10.67 -12.02 -3.36
C ALA A 68 -10.23 -11.63 -1.95
N PRO A 69 -11.12 -11.02 -1.15
CA PRO A 69 -10.81 -10.72 0.24
C PRO A 69 -10.48 -11.98 1.03
N LEU A 70 -9.53 -11.87 1.95
CA LEU A 70 -9.18 -12.96 2.85
C LEU A 70 -10.26 -13.13 3.92
N ASP A 71 -10.46 -14.39 4.33
CA ASP A 71 -11.28 -14.67 5.50
C ASP A 71 -10.55 -14.21 6.76
N ARG A 72 -11.29 -13.65 7.71
CA ARG A 72 -10.76 -13.27 9.03
C ARG A 72 -9.59 -12.27 8.98
N PHE A 73 -9.57 -11.43 7.97
CA PHE A 73 -8.57 -10.37 7.89
C PHE A 73 -8.88 -9.29 8.95
N ASP A 74 -7.89 -8.97 9.77
CA ASP A 74 -8.02 -7.94 10.81
C ASP A 74 -7.52 -6.61 10.27
N ALA A 75 -8.43 -5.77 9.79
CA ALA A 75 -8.09 -4.49 9.17
C ALA A 75 -7.46 -3.52 10.17
N GLN A 76 -7.92 -3.51 11.43
CA GLN A 76 -7.35 -2.62 12.44
C GLN A 76 -5.90 -2.99 12.74
N ARG A 77 -5.65 -4.27 12.90
CA ARG A 77 -4.29 -4.77 13.17
C ARG A 77 -3.36 -4.46 11.99
N ALA A 78 -3.87 -4.57 10.77
CA ALA A 78 -3.09 -4.25 9.58
C ALA A 78 -2.73 -2.77 9.53
N GLN A 79 -3.66 -1.88 9.87
CA GLN A 79 -3.39 -0.43 9.92
C GLN A 79 -2.31 -0.11 10.95
N ASP A 80 -2.41 -0.69 12.13
CA ASP A 80 -1.41 -0.49 13.20
C ASP A 80 -0.04 -1.01 12.77
N ALA A 81 -0.02 -2.15 12.08
CA ALA A 81 1.23 -2.74 11.59
C ALA A 81 1.88 -1.86 10.52
N VAL A 82 1.11 -1.27 9.62
CA VAL A 82 1.65 -0.35 8.60
C VAL A 82 2.29 0.86 9.28
N ALA A 83 1.61 1.45 10.25
CA ALA A 83 2.15 2.61 10.98
C ALA A 83 3.48 2.26 11.66
N SER A 84 3.52 1.09 12.29
CA SER A 84 4.75 0.61 12.95
C SER A 84 5.89 0.40 11.95
N ARG A 85 5.58 -0.15 10.77
CA ARG A 85 6.60 -0.36 9.73
C ARG A 85 7.13 0.96 9.19
N CYS A 86 6.27 1.96 9.03
CA CYS A 86 6.70 3.27 8.53
C CYS A 86 7.74 3.93 9.43
N ASP A 87 7.71 3.65 10.74
CA ASP A 87 8.71 4.15 11.69
C ASP A 87 10.09 3.52 11.46
N GLN A 88 10.16 2.42 10.75
CA GLN A 88 11.42 1.75 10.42
C GLN A 88 12.10 2.31 9.16
N LEU A 89 11.48 3.29 8.55
CA LEU A 89 11.99 3.94 7.33
C LEU A 89 12.57 5.31 7.65
N SER A 90 13.56 5.74 6.86
CA SER A 90 14.15 7.07 6.94
C SER A 90 14.15 7.70 5.55
N PRO A 91 13.49 8.84 5.34
CA PRO A 91 12.63 9.50 6.31
C PRO A 91 11.40 8.66 6.65
N VAL A 92 10.82 8.89 7.80
CA VAL A 92 9.59 8.21 8.20
C VAL A 92 8.49 8.59 7.21
N LEU A 93 7.80 7.58 6.67
CA LEU A 93 6.70 7.81 5.75
C LEU A 93 5.39 7.97 6.50
N ARG A 94 4.51 8.79 5.95
CA ARG A 94 3.17 8.97 6.50
C ARG A 94 2.14 8.80 5.38
N PRO A 95 1.96 7.55 4.92
CA PRO A 95 0.98 7.28 3.88
C PRO A 95 -0.44 7.45 4.42
N LEU A 96 -1.39 7.62 3.51
CA LEU A 96 -2.79 7.61 3.88
C LEU A 96 -3.23 6.15 3.98
N VAL A 97 -3.64 5.73 5.17
CA VAL A 97 -4.04 4.34 5.44
C VAL A 97 -5.51 4.33 5.78
N THR A 98 -6.32 3.63 5.00
CA THR A 98 -7.77 3.67 5.11
C THR A 98 -8.37 2.27 5.05
N PRO A 99 -9.26 1.90 5.99
CA PRO A 99 -10.05 0.69 5.83
C PRO A 99 -11.17 0.95 4.82
N VAL A 100 -11.37 0.04 3.87
CA VAL A 100 -12.37 0.21 2.81
C VAL A 100 -13.18 -1.07 2.66
N PRO A 101 -14.53 -0.98 2.64
CA PRO A 101 -15.37 -2.14 2.36
C PRO A 101 -15.14 -2.63 0.93
N PHE A 102 -15.03 -3.94 0.78
CA PHE A 102 -14.85 -4.52 -0.55
C PHE A 102 -15.37 -5.97 -0.53
N GLU A 103 -16.32 -6.26 -1.39
CA GLU A 103 -16.91 -7.61 -1.57
C GLU A 103 -17.28 -8.29 -0.24
N GLY A 104 -17.98 -7.57 0.62
CA GLY A 104 -18.47 -8.12 1.88
C GLY A 104 -17.45 -8.18 3.00
N ALA A 105 -16.24 -7.68 2.79
CA ALA A 105 -15.18 -7.64 3.78
C ALA A 105 -14.65 -6.21 3.92
N VAL A 106 -13.70 -6.01 4.82
CA VAL A 106 -13.00 -4.74 4.96
C VAL A 106 -11.53 -5.00 4.70
N ILE A 107 -10.97 -4.30 3.72
CA ILE A 107 -9.55 -4.37 3.39
C ILE A 107 -8.88 -3.05 3.77
N VAL A 108 -7.56 -2.98 3.68
CA VAL A 108 -6.81 -1.76 3.98
C VAL A 108 -6.14 -1.24 2.71
N VAL A 109 -6.33 0.04 2.45
CA VAL A 109 -5.74 0.74 1.32
C VAL A 109 -4.64 1.67 1.85
N VAL A 110 -3.45 1.54 1.32
CA VAL A 110 -2.31 2.39 1.69
C VAL A 110 -1.89 3.19 0.48
N GLU A 111 -2.06 4.51 0.54
CA GLU A 111 -1.66 5.41 -0.54
C GLU A 111 -0.33 6.03 -0.16
N VAL A 112 0.70 5.71 -0.92
CA VAL A 112 2.07 6.16 -0.67
C VAL A 112 2.44 7.24 -1.67
N PRO A 113 2.60 8.50 -1.24
CA PRO A 113 3.04 9.53 -2.17
C PRO A 113 4.53 9.42 -2.47
N ALA A 114 4.93 9.86 -3.65
CA ALA A 114 6.35 9.97 -3.98
C ALA A 114 6.96 11.06 -3.12
N LEU A 115 8.16 10.81 -2.59
CA LEU A 115 8.90 11.85 -1.89
C LEU A 115 9.50 12.85 -2.89
N PRO A 116 9.65 14.12 -2.49
CA PRO A 116 10.40 15.06 -3.30
C PRO A 116 11.84 14.56 -3.48
N PRO A 117 12.49 14.85 -4.61
CA PRO A 117 13.87 14.38 -4.84
C PRO A 117 14.85 14.70 -3.70
N ARG A 118 14.68 15.85 -3.04
CA ARG A 118 15.57 16.25 -1.93
C ARG A 118 15.43 15.39 -0.68
N GLU A 119 14.33 14.63 -0.58
CA GLU A 119 14.08 13.76 0.56
C GLU A 119 14.36 12.29 0.24
N GLN A 120 14.75 12.01 -0.98
CA GLN A 120 15.11 10.67 -1.40
C GLN A 120 16.59 10.40 -1.16
N PRO A 121 17.00 9.15 -0.94
CA PRO A 121 16.13 7.98 -0.93
C PRO A 121 15.46 7.76 0.42
N CYS A 122 14.28 7.17 0.39
CA CYS A 122 13.66 6.55 1.55
C CYS A 122 14.27 5.16 1.70
N TYR A 123 14.76 4.82 2.88
CA TYR A 123 15.44 3.53 3.07
C TYR A 123 15.06 2.89 4.41
N VAL A 124 15.22 1.59 4.47
CA VAL A 124 15.01 0.83 5.71
C VAL A 124 16.19 1.11 6.63
N LYS A 125 15.93 1.76 7.76
CA LYS A 125 16.99 2.20 8.70
C LYS A 125 17.97 1.11 9.08
N GLU A 126 17.43 -0.06 9.41
CA GLU A 126 18.22 -1.21 9.85
C GLU A 126 19.22 -1.67 8.80
N ARG A 127 18.90 -1.50 7.52
CA ARG A 127 19.75 -1.96 6.41
C ARG A 127 20.70 -0.89 5.89
N GLY A 128 20.46 0.37 6.25
CA GLY A 128 21.24 1.49 5.74
C GLY A 128 20.83 1.91 4.33
N MET A 129 21.35 3.05 3.89
CA MET A 129 20.92 3.67 2.64
C MET A 129 21.19 2.81 1.40
N TYR A 130 22.31 2.13 1.34
CA TYR A 130 22.66 1.33 0.15
C TYR A 130 21.89 0.03 0.04
N LYS A 131 21.69 -0.67 1.16
CA LYS A 131 21.01 -1.96 1.16
C LYS A 131 19.53 -1.87 1.45
N GLY A 132 19.09 -0.72 1.96
CA GLY A 132 17.72 -0.51 2.38
C GLY A 132 16.90 0.38 1.46
N SER A 133 17.47 0.85 0.36
CA SER A 133 16.75 1.69 -0.62
C SER A 133 16.26 0.85 -1.78
N PHE A 134 15.00 1.03 -2.14
CA PHE A 134 14.37 0.27 -3.22
C PHE A 134 13.69 1.22 -4.20
N THR A 135 13.60 0.79 -5.44
CA THR A 135 12.86 1.50 -6.48
C THR A 135 11.88 0.53 -7.12
N ARG A 136 10.88 1.07 -7.77
CA ARG A 136 9.85 0.27 -8.40
C ARG A 136 9.99 0.33 -9.92
N THR A 137 10.00 -0.83 -10.55
CA THR A 137 10.06 -0.96 -12.00
C THR A 137 8.93 -1.86 -12.46
N GLY A 138 8.79 -2.05 -13.77
CA GLY A 138 7.82 -2.98 -14.32
C GLY A 138 8.07 -4.43 -13.93
N GLU A 139 9.24 -4.73 -13.33
CA GLU A 139 9.64 -6.08 -12.93
C GLU A 139 9.65 -6.26 -11.41
N GLY A 140 9.15 -5.29 -10.64
CA GLY A 140 9.11 -5.33 -9.19
C GLY A 140 10.08 -4.36 -8.52
N GLU A 141 10.30 -4.54 -7.21
CA GLU A 141 11.21 -3.70 -6.44
C GLU A 141 12.67 -4.05 -6.69
N ARG A 142 13.48 -2.99 -6.72
CA ARG A 142 14.93 -3.14 -6.82
C ARG A 142 15.67 -2.16 -5.93
#